data_3bc083da9480065ac43acb660f220d70
#
_entry.id   3bc083da9480065ac43acb660f220d70
#
_cell.length_a   1.000
_cell.length_b   1.000
_cell.length_c   1.000
_cell.angle_alpha   90.00
_cell.angle_beta   90.00
_cell.angle_gamma   90.00
#
_symmetry.space_group_name_H-M   'P 1'
#
loop_
_entity.id
_entity.type
_entity.pdbx_description
1 polymer ?
#
loop_
_entity_poly.entity_id
_entity_poly.type
_entity_poly.pdbx_seq_one_letter_code
_entity_poly.pdbx_strand_id
1 'polypeptide(L)'
;NFIFSPMIARMSMMWKERQNKDFFRLFWIQILIIGIITIVCEAGAFVLGVPVLSMLYNTDLAPYKTELLVLLLGGGFLALSGLFVTIMTIIRIQNSQAIGYGIVAVCAYILSPIFVRKYAVMGASVLYLLLMILLCIIFAIMMMIGFKKKRPDA
;
A
#
# COMPACT_ATOMS: atom_id res chain seq x y z
N ASN A 1 13.00 6.32 4.43
CA ASN A 1 13.44 5.32 5.43
C ASN A 1 13.88 5.93 6.76
N PHE A 2 14.40 7.16 6.82
CA PHE A 2 14.92 7.77 8.06
C PHE A 2 13.85 8.09 9.11
N ILE A 3 12.64 8.47 8.70
CA ILE A 3 11.55 8.87 9.61
C ILE A 3 10.84 7.64 10.22
N PHE A 4 10.73 6.56 9.46
CA PHE A 4 10.03 5.34 9.90
C PHE A 4 10.89 4.39 10.75
N SER A 5 12.21 4.44 10.61
CA SER A 5 13.14 3.55 11.32
C SER A 5 13.01 3.62 12.86
N PRO A 6 13.01 4.81 13.51
CA PRO A 6 12.83 4.88 14.97
C PRO A 6 11.41 4.47 15.43
N MET A 7 10.41 4.66 14.58
CA MET A 7 9.04 4.24 14.87
C MET A 7 8.88 2.71 14.86
N ILE A 8 9.54 2.03 13.93
CA ILE A 8 9.57 0.56 13.84
C ILE A 8 10.25 -0.04 15.07
N ALA A 9 11.37 0.54 15.51
CA ALA A 9 12.08 0.11 16.71
C ALA A 9 11.19 0.26 17.96
N ARG A 10 10.48 1.38 18.11
CA ARG A 10 9.51 1.61 19.20
C ARG A 10 8.36 0.60 19.17
N MET A 11 7.76 0.34 18.01
CA MET A 11 6.68 -0.65 17.87
C MET A 11 7.17 -2.06 18.23
N SER A 12 8.40 -2.42 17.85
CA SER A 12 9.01 -3.70 18.21
C SER A 12 9.21 -3.85 19.73
N MET A 13 9.62 -2.78 20.44
CA MET A 13 9.73 -2.78 21.90
C MET A 13 8.36 -2.88 22.58
N MET A 14 7.39 -2.09 22.15
CA MET A 14 6.02 -2.13 22.68
C MET A 14 5.36 -3.49 22.50
N TRP A 15 5.64 -4.17 21.39
CA TRP A 15 5.17 -5.54 21.17
C TRP A 15 5.79 -6.53 22.17
N LYS A 16 7.09 -6.41 22.49
CA LYS A 16 7.78 -7.24 23.50
C LYS A 16 7.27 -6.97 24.93
N GLU A 17 6.97 -5.71 25.24
CA GLU A 17 6.50 -5.26 26.56
C GLU A 17 4.99 -5.47 26.77
N ARG A 18 4.29 -6.09 25.81
CA ARG A 18 2.84 -6.32 25.84
C ARG A 18 1.98 -5.06 25.97
N GLN A 19 2.48 -3.90 25.57
CA GLN A 19 1.76 -2.63 25.56
C GLN A 19 0.83 -2.53 24.33
N ASN A 20 -0.19 -3.39 24.27
CA ASN A 20 -1.06 -3.50 23.11
C ASN A 20 -1.79 -2.19 22.77
N LYS A 21 -2.20 -1.39 23.77
CA LYS A 21 -2.94 -0.14 23.54
C LYS A 21 -2.09 0.89 22.80
N ASP A 22 -0.84 1.07 23.21
CA ASP A 22 0.08 2.05 22.61
C ASP A 22 0.55 1.58 21.23
N PHE A 23 0.73 0.27 21.03
CA PHE A 23 1.01 -0.32 19.73
C PHE A 23 -0.10 -0.04 18.72
N PHE A 24 -1.37 -0.29 19.07
CA PHE A 24 -2.51 -0.01 18.20
C PHE A 24 -2.70 1.49 17.95
N ARG A 25 -2.45 2.33 18.95
CA ARG A 25 -2.48 3.79 18.78
C ARG A 25 -1.46 4.26 17.75
N LEU A 26 -0.22 3.79 17.83
CA LEU A 26 0.83 4.11 16.84
C LEU A 26 0.47 3.58 15.45
N PHE A 27 -0.09 2.38 15.36
CA PHE A 27 -0.57 1.82 14.11
C PHE A 27 -1.60 2.71 13.42
N TRP A 28 -2.63 3.16 14.16
CA TRP A 28 -3.64 4.06 13.63
C TRP A 28 -3.08 5.42 13.20
N ILE A 29 -2.13 5.95 13.97
CA ILE A 29 -1.45 7.20 13.62
C ILE A 29 -0.70 7.02 12.29
N GLN A 30 -0.01 5.91 12.07
CA GLN A 30 0.69 5.65 10.80
C GLN A 30 -0.27 5.52 9.61
N ILE A 31 -1.39 4.83 9.77
CA ILE A 31 -2.43 4.77 8.74
C ILE A 31 -2.93 6.18 8.40
N LEU A 32 -3.19 7.00 9.40
CA LEU A 32 -3.66 8.36 9.21
C LEU A 32 -2.63 9.23 8.48
N ILE A 33 -1.35 9.13 8.86
CA ILE A 33 -0.25 9.83 8.17
C ILE A 33 -0.16 9.40 6.71
N ILE A 34 -0.19 8.12 6.42
CA ILE A 34 -0.16 7.60 5.03
C ILE A 34 -1.37 8.12 4.26
N GLY A 35 -2.57 8.09 4.86
CA GLY A 35 -3.78 8.62 4.25
C GLY A 35 -3.68 10.11 3.91
N ILE A 36 -3.20 10.92 4.84
CA ILE A 36 -3.00 12.36 4.63
C ILE A 36 -1.98 12.62 3.51
N ILE A 37 -0.85 11.93 3.53
CA ILE A 37 0.18 12.07 2.49
C ILE A 37 -0.40 11.67 1.13
N THR A 38 -1.16 10.58 1.06
CA THR A 38 -1.80 10.14 -0.19
C THR A 38 -2.76 11.21 -0.71
N ILE A 39 -3.63 11.77 0.14
CA ILE A 39 -4.58 12.83 -0.25
C ILE A 39 -3.83 14.09 -0.72
N VAL A 40 -2.78 14.49 -0.03
CA VAL A 40 -1.97 15.66 -0.44
C VAL A 40 -1.27 15.41 -1.77
N CYS A 41 -0.73 14.22 -1.99
CA CYS A 41 -0.12 13.84 -3.28
C CYS A 41 -1.15 13.81 -4.41
N GLU A 42 -2.35 13.26 -4.17
CA GLU A 42 -3.47 13.25 -5.13
C GLU A 42 -3.90 14.68 -5.50
N ALA A 43 -4.11 15.53 -4.49
CA ALA A 43 -4.48 16.93 -4.72
C ALA A 43 -3.38 17.67 -5.50
N GLY A 44 -2.12 17.46 -5.16
CA GLY A 44 -0.98 18.02 -5.88
C GLY A 44 -0.91 17.53 -7.33
N ALA A 45 -1.10 16.23 -7.55
CA ALA A 45 -1.12 15.65 -8.89
C ALA A 45 -2.32 16.11 -9.73
N PHE A 46 -3.46 16.32 -9.10
CA PHE A 46 -4.65 16.84 -9.77
C PHE A 46 -4.43 18.26 -10.32
N VAL A 47 -3.72 19.11 -9.56
CA VAL A 47 -3.48 20.53 -9.92
C VAL A 47 -2.23 20.69 -10.79
N LEU A 48 -1.12 20.05 -10.40
CA LEU A 48 0.20 20.26 -10.97
C LEU A 48 0.73 19.08 -11.81
N GLY A 49 0.17 17.88 -11.63
CA GLY A 49 0.71 16.65 -12.21
C GLY A 49 0.81 16.70 -13.72
N VAL A 50 -0.29 17.00 -14.41
CA VAL A 50 -0.31 17.06 -15.87
C VAL A 50 0.51 18.23 -16.41
N PRO A 51 0.37 19.49 -15.91
CA PRO A 51 1.20 20.61 -16.38
C PRO A 51 2.70 20.34 -16.23
N VAL A 52 3.13 19.84 -15.08
CA VAL A 52 4.56 19.54 -14.83
C VAL A 52 5.07 18.43 -15.73
N LEU A 53 4.32 17.34 -15.86
CA LEU A 53 4.71 16.22 -16.72
C LEU A 53 4.70 16.62 -18.21
N SER A 54 3.71 17.38 -18.66
CA SER A 54 3.66 17.87 -20.05
C SER A 54 4.84 18.79 -20.37
N MET A 55 5.26 19.61 -19.40
CA MET A 55 6.45 20.45 -19.54
C MET A 55 7.74 19.63 -19.59
N LEU A 56 7.87 18.60 -18.73
CA LEU A 56 9.06 17.75 -18.66
C LEU A 56 9.23 16.87 -19.90
N TYR A 57 8.14 16.30 -20.40
CA TYR A 57 8.17 15.40 -21.57
C TYR A 57 7.90 16.09 -22.89
N ASN A 58 7.63 17.39 -22.89
CA ASN A 58 7.29 18.18 -24.08
C ASN A 58 6.17 17.53 -24.92
N THR A 59 5.17 16.95 -24.25
CA THR A 59 4.07 16.18 -24.85
C THR A 59 2.79 16.51 -24.09
N ASP A 60 1.66 16.65 -24.80
CA ASP A 60 0.37 16.85 -24.15
C ASP A 60 -0.09 15.57 -23.44
N LEU A 61 -0.06 15.58 -22.13
CA LEU A 61 -0.49 14.49 -21.24
C LEU A 61 -1.87 14.72 -20.63
N ALA A 62 -2.58 15.78 -21.04
CA ALA A 62 -3.93 16.06 -20.55
C ALA A 62 -4.92 14.89 -20.68
N PRO A 63 -4.89 14.08 -21.78
CA PRO A 63 -5.78 12.92 -21.92
C PRO A 63 -5.55 11.83 -20.84
N TYR A 64 -4.35 11.75 -20.26
CA TYR A 64 -3.94 10.70 -19.30
C TYR A 64 -4.03 11.14 -17.85
N LYS A 65 -4.73 12.24 -17.56
CA LYS A 65 -4.88 12.76 -16.19
C LYS A 65 -5.55 11.76 -15.26
N THR A 66 -6.58 11.08 -15.74
CA THR A 66 -7.32 10.10 -14.96
C THR A 66 -6.46 8.89 -14.61
N GLU A 67 -5.67 8.39 -15.56
CA GLU A 67 -4.75 7.28 -15.36
C GLU A 67 -3.69 7.61 -14.32
N LEU A 68 -3.16 8.84 -14.36
CA LEU A 68 -2.18 9.33 -13.39
C LEU A 68 -2.75 9.30 -11.96
N LEU A 69 -3.97 9.82 -11.78
CA LEU A 69 -4.63 9.82 -10.46
C LEU A 69 -4.92 8.40 -9.98
N VAL A 70 -5.42 7.52 -10.85
CA VAL A 70 -5.65 6.11 -10.49
C VAL A 70 -4.36 5.41 -10.08
N LEU A 71 -3.24 5.66 -10.76
CA LEU A 71 -1.93 5.12 -10.39
C LEU A 71 -1.44 5.65 -9.04
N LEU A 72 -1.62 6.94 -8.78
CA LEU A 72 -1.23 7.55 -7.51
C LEU A 72 -2.03 6.98 -6.34
N LEU A 73 -3.34 6.83 -6.51
CA LEU A 73 -4.21 6.19 -5.52
C LEU A 73 -3.75 4.76 -5.22
N GLY A 74 -3.40 3.99 -6.26
CA GLY A 74 -2.79 2.68 -6.11
C GLY A 74 -1.48 2.72 -5.31
N GLY A 75 -0.67 3.76 -5.49
CA GLY A 75 0.53 4.03 -4.69
C GLY A 75 0.24 4.23 -3.21
N GLY A 76 -0.88 4.87 -2.86
CA GLY A 76 -1.36 5.00 -1.48
C GLY A 76 -1.67 3.64 -0.84
N PHE A 77 -2.36 2.75 -1.57
CA PHE A 77 -2.61 1.38 -1.11
C PHE A 77 -1.32 0.56 -1.02
N LEU A 78 -0.36 0.77 -1.92
CA LEU A 78 0.96 0.15 -1.83
C LEU A 78 1.69 0.59 -0.55
N ALA A 79 1.64 1.87 -0.19
CA ALA A 79 2.23 2.39 1.05
C ALA A 79 1.58 1.77 2.30
N LEU A 80 0.25 1.62 2.31
CA LEU A 80 -0.49 0.90 3.36
C LEU A 80 -0.06 -0.57 3.45
N SER A 81 0.09 -1.24 2.32
CA SER A 81 0.60 -2.62 2.28
C SER A 81 2.00 -2.73 2.88
N GLY A 82 2.87 -1.74 2.62
CA GLY A 82 4.20 -1.63 3.23
C GLY A 82 4.16 -1.52 4.75
N LEU A 83 3.18 -0.81 5.31
CA LEU A 83 2.95 -0.74 6.75
C LEU A 83 2.58 -2.13 7.31
N PHE A 84 1.65 -2.85 6.66
CA PHE A 84 1.28 -4.21 7.08
C PHE A 84 2.46 -5.18 7.03
N VAL A 85 3.27 -5.12 5.97
CA VAL A 85 4.53 -5.90 5.84
C VAL A 85 5.46 -5.63 7.01
N THR A 86 5.63 -4.36 7.39
CA THR A 86 6.46 -3.97 8.54
C THR A 86 5.96 -4.60 9.83
N ILE A 87 4.65 -4.56 10.09
CA ILE A 87 4.05 -5.15 11.28
C ILE A 87 4.18 -6.68 11.26
N MET A 88 3.91 -7.32 10.13
CA MET A 88 4.09 -8.77 9.97
C MET A 88 5.54 -9.19 10.24
N THR A 89 6.50 -8.35 9.91
CA THR A 89 7.93 -8.57 10.22
C THR A 89 8.19 -8.47 11.72
N ILE A 90 7.61 -7.48 12.42
CA ILE A 90 7.71 -7.34 13.88
C ILE A 90 7.13 -8.57 14.58
N ILE A 91 6.01 -9.10 14.10
CA ILE A 91 5.31 -10.27 14.66
C ILE A 91 5.99 -11.59 14.24
N ARG A 92 7.00 -11.54 13.36
CA ARG A 92 7.73 -12.70 12.81
C ARG A 92 6.84 -13.68 12.01
N ILE A 93 5.98 -13.16 11.12
CA ILE A 93 5.16 -13.94 10.18
C ILE A 93 5.55 -13.67 8.73
N GLN A 94 6.84 -13.63 8.45
CA GLN A 94 7.38 -13.26 7.13
C GLN A 94 6.95 -14.24 6.01
N ASN A 95 6.80 -15.52 6.31
CA ASN A 95 6.39 -16.51 5.31
C ASN A 95 5.02 -16.20 4.68
N SER A 96 4.13 -15.58 5.46
CA SER A 96 2.81 -15.16 4.95
C SER A 96 2.91 -14.03 3.92
N GLN A 97 3.95 -13.20 3.98
CA GLN A 97 4.17 -12.12 3.01
C GLN A 97 4.45 -12.69 1.61
N ALA A 98 5.31 -13.72 1.53
CA ALA A 98 5.63 -14.38 0.26
C ALA A 98 4.39 -14.99 -0.40
N ILE A 99 3.51 -15.58 0.39
CA ILE A 99 2.23 -16.15 -0.09
C ILE A 99 1.33 -15.02 -0.63
N GLY A 100 1.20 -13.91 0.10
CA GLY A 100 0.39 -12.77 -0.33
C GLY A 100 0.87 -12.17 -1.65
N TYR A 101 2.17 -11.93 -1.79
CA TYR A 101 2.75 -11.46 -3.06
C TYR A 101 2.59 -12.47 -4.18
N GLY A 102 2.74 -13.78 -3.90
CA GLY A 102 2.53 -14.84 -4.86
C GLY A 102 1.11 -14.87 -5.43
N ILE A 103 0.09 -14.74 -4.56
CA ILE A 103 -1.31 -14.69 -4.98
C ILE A 103 -1.54 -13.48 -5.90
N VAL A 104 -1.07 -12.29 -5.51
CA VAL A 104 -1.25 -11.08 -6.31
C VAL A 104 -0.50 -11.17 -7.64
N ALA A 105 0.69 -11.77 -7.67
CA ALA A 105 1.45 -11.98 -8.90
C ALA A 105 0.71 -12.90 -9.89
N VAL A 106 0.11 -14.00 -9.40
CA VAL A 106 -0.70 -14.90 -10.24
C VAL A 106 -1.94 -14.17 -10.75
N CYS A 107 -2.64 -13.42 -9.90
CA CYS A 107 -3.79 -12.59 -10.32
C CYS A 107 -3.37 -11.56 -11.40
N ALA A 108 -2.24 -10.89 -11.21
CA ALA A 108 -1.69 -9.94 -12.18
C ALA A 108 -1.43 -10.60 -13.54
N TYR A 109 -0.81 -11.79 -13.53
CA TYR A 109 -0.49 -12.53 -14.74
C TYR A 109 -1.76 -12.91 -15.53
N ILE A 110 -2.80 -13.36 -14.85
CA ILE A 110 -4.05 -13.78 -15.49
C ILE A 110 -4.88 -12.58 -15.99
N LEU A 111 -4.96 -11.51 -15.21
CA LEU A 111 -5.83 -10.37 -15.50
C LEU A 111 -5.18 -9.36 -16.46
N SER A 112 -3.84 -9.26 -16.50
CA SER A 112 -3.13 -8.28 -17.32
C SER A 112 -3.51 -8.34 -18.80
N PRO A 113 -3.49 -9.51 -19.49
CA PRO A 113 -3.82 -9.56 -20.91
C PRO A 113 -5.27 -9.14 -21.19
N ILE A 114 -6.19 -9.38 -20.27
CA ILE A 114 -7.62 -9.05 -20.41
C ILE A 114 -7.81 -7.53 -20.33
N PHE A 115 -7.26 -6.91 -19.28
CA PHE A 115 -7.45 -5.48 -19.02
C PHE A 115 -6.69 -4.61 -20.02
N VAL A 116 -5.43 -4.97 -20.34
CA VAL A 116 -4.58 -4.18 -21.24
C VAL A 116 -5.08 -4.27 -22.68
N ARG A 117 -5.51 -5.45 -23.16
CA ARG A 117 -6.07 -5.58 -24.51
C ARG A 117 -7.36 -4.78 -24.71
N LYS A 118 -8.19 -4.64 -23.68
CA LYS A 118 -9.50 -4.01 -23.80
C LYS A 118 -9.47 -2.51 -23.57
N TYR A 119 -8.61 -2.01 -22.70
CA TYR A 119 -8.62 -0.62 -22.23
C TYR A 119 -7.24 0.07 -22.29
N ALA A 120 -6.24 -0.55 -22.94
CA ALA A 120 -4.89 -0.01 -23.09
C ALA A 120 -4.32 0.54 -21.76
N VAL A 121 -3.89 1.81 -21.73
CA VAL A 121 -3.26 2.44 -20.55
C VAL A 121 -4.21 2.54 -19.36
N MET A 122 -5.46 2.91 -19.61
CA MET A 122 -6.49 2.97 -18.54
C MET A 122 -6.71 1.60 -17.90
N GLY A 123 -6.73 0.53 -18.69
CA GLY A 123 -6.85 -0.85 -18.20
C GLY A 123 -5.70 -1.24 -17.30
N ALA A 124 -4.48 -0.85 -17.63
CA ALA A 124 -3.30 -1.10 -16.81
C ALA A 124 -3.36 -0.35 -15.47
N SER A 125 -3.78 0.92 -15.49
CA SER A 125 -3.90 1.75 -14.27
C SER A 125 -4.96 1.22 -13.31
N VAL A 126 -6.13 0.85 -13.84
CA VAL A 126 -7.22 0.26 -13.03
C VAL A 126 -6.81 -1.11 -12.49
N LEU A 127 -6.17 -1.95 -13.30
CA LEU A 127 -5.68 -3.25 -12.85
C LEU A 127 -4.66 -3.09 -11.71
N TYR A 128 -3.72 -2.15 -11.86
CA TYR A 128 -2.76 -1.84 -10.80
C TYR A 128 -3.46 -1.46 -9.49
N LEU A 129 -4.42 -0.55 -9.54
CA LEU A 129 -5.21 -0.15 -8.36
C LEU A 129 -5.91 -1.35 -7.71
N LEU A 130 -6.59 -2.19 -8.51
CA LEU A 130 -7.28 -3.39 -8.01
C LEU A 130 -6.32 -4.37 -7.34
N LEU A 131 -5.14 -4.59 -7.93
CA LEU A 131 -4.12 -5.46 -7.36
C LEU A 131 -3.55 -4.92 -6.05
N MET A 132 -3.37 -3.59 -5.93
CA MET A 132 -2.90 -2.97 -4.69
C MET A 132 -3.95 -3.04 -3.58
N ILE A 133 -5.23 -2.84 -3.90
CA ILE A 133 -6.35 -3.05 -2.97
C ILE A 133 -6.38 -4.51 -2.52
N LEU A 134 -6.30 -5.47 -3.44
CA LEU A 134 -6.27 -6.89 -3.14
C LEU A 134 -5.10 -7.25 -2.21
N LEU A 135 -3.90 -6.76 -2.50
CA LEU A 135 -2.71 -6.95 -1.66
C LEU A 135 -2.93 -6.41 -0.25
N CYS A 136 -3.50 -5.21 -0.14
CA CYS A 136 -3.80 -4.57 1.12
C CYS A 136 -4.79 -5.41 1.95
N ILE A 137 -5.85 -5.94 1.33
CA ILE A 137 -6.84 -6.81 1.98
C ILE A 137 -6.20 -8.11 2.45
N ILE A 138 -5.41 -8.77 1.59
CA ILE A 138 -4.72 -10.03 1.94
C ILE A 138 -3.81 -9.81 3.15
N PHE A 139 -3.01 -8.75 3.15
CA PHE A 139 -2.10 -8.47 4.25
C PHE A 139 -2.83 -8.07 5.53
N ALA A 140 -3.94 -7.33 5.45
CA ALA A 140 -4.78 -7.03 6.60
C ALA A 140 -5.34 -8.31 7.24
N ILE A 141 -5.87 -9.23 6.44
CA ILE A 141 -6.39 -10.52 6.91
C ILE A 141 -5.27 -11.36 7.54
N MET A 142 -4.12 -11.49 6.86
CA MET A 142 -2.98 -12.27 7.37
C MET A 142 -2.43 -11.69 8.67
N MET A 143 -2.39 -10.36 8.79
CA MET A 143 -2.00 -9.66 10.01
C MET A 143 -2.99 -9.97 11.15
N MET A 144 -4.29 -9.91 10.91
CA MET A 144 -5.33 -10.24 11.92
C MET A 144 -5.22 -11.68 12.41
N ILE A 145 -5.01 -12.64 11.49
CA ILE A 145 -4.79 -14.05 11.83
C ILE A 145 -3.50 -14.21 12.65
N GLY A 146 -2.44 -13.51 12.27
CA GLY A 146 -1.16 -13.53 12.97
C GLY A 146 -1.26 -13.00 14.40
N PHE A 147 -2.01 -11.92 14.61
CA PHE A 147 -2.29 -11.39 15.96
C PHE A 147 -3.06 -12.42 16.81
N LYS A 148 -4.06 -13.09 16.22
CA LYS A 148 -4.84 -14.12 16.94
C LYS A 148 -3.98 -15.34 17.32
N LYS A 149 -3.09 -15.80 16.43
CA LYS A 149 -2.27 -17.00 16.65
C LYS A 149 -1.10 -16.78 17.61
N LYS A 150 -0.57 -15.55 17.68
CA LYS A 150 0.59 -15.20 18.53
C LYS A 150 0.21 -14.42 19.81
N ARG A 151 -1.08 -14.22 20.09
CA ARG A 151 -1.49 -13.90 21.45
C ARG A 151 -1.30 -15.17 22.27
N PRO A 152 -0.32 -15.23 23.19
CA PRO A 152 -0.36 -16.26 24.21
C PRO A 152 -1.59 -15.94 25.06
N ASP A 153 -2.36 -16.98 25.32
CA ASP A 153 -3.63 -16.93 26.02
C ASP A 153 -3.61 -16.00 27.22
N ALA A 154 -4.70 -15.22 27.33
CA ALA A 154 -5.00 -14.43 28.52
C ALA A 154 -5.33 -15.35 29.68
#